data_410b9dd9708c61a5929a831aad76e6cf
#
_entry.id   410b9dd9708c61a5929a831aad76e6cf
#
_cell.length_a   1.000
_cell.length_b   1.000
_cell.length_c   1.000
_cell.angle_alpha   90.00
_cell.angle_beta   90.00
_cell.angle_gamma   90.00
#
_symmetry.space_group_name_H-M   'P 1'
#
loop_
_entity.id
_entity.type
_entity.pdbx_description
1 polymer ?
#
loop_
_entity_poly.entity_id
_entity_poly.type
_entity_poly.pdbx_seq_one_letter_code
_entity_poly.pdbx_strand_id
1 'polypeptide(L)'
;GPRPEDGYAGRPLGNVGLEYGRNALIAGRISPAQFLDVNEKVGGFGIDYDHTAERAEADRPALERAFRSGAVNTGENLDQVAIIDLRGPEPGAFHDVYRTYVMRARLEREHGTAANQILWRGQIPLFGDVNYVDESIVAMDSWRAAVERDRRDVPLARKIIEDKPPSITERCTDGLGNALPASVCDTTVQSYSDPQIEAGAPLTDDVMRCTLKPLRRSDYGPVIFTDGQWERMQRIFPKGVCDPAKPGEDRVRTN
;
A
#
# COMPACT_ATOMS: atom_id res chain seq x y z
N GLY A 1 7.48 -15.29 -18.01
CA GLY A 1 6.56 -16.37 -17.63
C GLY A 1 5.77 -16.90 -18.82
N PRO A 2 5.03 -18.01 -18.72
CA PRO A 2 4.23 -18.50 -19.83
C PRO A 2 3.25 -17.40 -20.24
N ARG A 3 3.20 -17.13 -21.53
CA ARG A 3 2.24 -16.20 -22.10
C ARG A 3 0.91 -16.94 -22.29
N PRO A 4 -0.23 -16.29 -22.06
CA PRO A 4 -1.50 -16.81 -22.52
C PRO A 4 -1.48 -17.08 -24.03
N GLU A 5 -2.42 -17.87 -24.51
CA GLU A 5 -2.52 -18.22 -25.94
C GLU A 5 -2.66 -17.00 -26.84
N ASP A 6 -3.16 -15.88 -26.31
CA ASP A 6 -3.25 -14.59 -27.00
C ASP A 6 -1.87 -13.85 -27.16
N GLY A 7 -0.79 -14.38 -26.57
CA GLY A 7 0.55 -13.83 -26.67
C GLY A 7 0.89 -12.73 -25.65
N TYR A 8 -0.03 -12.34 -24.77
CA TYR A 8 0.18 -11.30 -23.77
C TYR A 8 0.47 -11.88 -22.38
N ALA A 9 1.13 -11.10 -21.54
CA ALA A 9 1.31 -11.44 -20.14
C ALA A 9 -0.01 -11.27 -19.35
N GLY A 10 -0.34 -12.24 -18.50
CA GLY A 10 -1.47 -12.13 -17.61
C GLY A 10 -1.34 -10.94 -16.64
N ARG A 11 -2.45 -10.31 -16.28
CA ARG A 11 -2.50 -9.16 -15.36
C ARG A 11 -2.84 -9.60 -13.95
N PRO A 12 -2.00 -9.27 -12.94
CA PRO A 12 -2.25 -9.66 -11.55
C PRO A 12 -3.25 -8.75 -10.82
N LEU A 13 -3.76 -7.71 -11.49
CA LEU A 13 -4.62 -6.70 -10.89
C LEU A 13 -6.08 -6.89 -11.31
N GLY A 14 -7.00 -6.72 -10.36
CA GLY A 14 -8.43 -6.69 -10.61
C GLY A 14 -9.16 -5.69 -9.73
N ASN A 15 -10.29 -5.19 -10.22
CA ASN A 15 -11.13 -4.25 -9.49
C ASN A 15 -12.58 -4.72 -9.31
N VAL A 16 -12.84 -6.01 -9.51
CA VAL A 16 -14.13 -6.61 -9.22
C VAL A 16 -14.45 -6.45 -7.72
N GLY A 17 -15.62 -5.91 -7.41
CA GLY A 17 -16.06 -5.66 -6.04
C GLY A 17 -15.48 -4.42 -5.38
N LEU A 18 -14.52 -3.73 -6.02
CA LEU A 18 -13.92 -2.52 -5.46
C LEU A 18 -14.91 -1.35 -5.49
N GLU A 19 -15.15 -0.75 -4.33
CA GLU A 19 -16.12 0.33 -4.12
C GLU A 19 -15.41 1.70 -4.19
N TYR A 20 -15.21 2.21 -5.39
CA TYR A 20 -14.55 3.50 -5.59
C TYR A 20 -15.26 4.64 -4.85
N GLY A 21 -14.54 5.32 -3.98
CA GLY A 21 -15.06 6.43 -3.20
C GLY A 21 -15.91 6.05 -1.97
N ARG A 22 -15.84 4.81 -1.48
CA ARG A 22 -16.60 4.35 -0.32
C ARG A 22 -16.36 5.20 0.93
N ASN A 23 -15.11 5.53 1.24
CA ASN A 23 -14.78 6.38 2.39
C ASN A 23 -15.33 7.81 2.22
N ALA A 24 -15.30 8.34 1.00
CA ALA A 24 -15.89 9.63 0.70
C ALA A 24 -17.40 9.63 0.84
N LEU A 25 -18.08 8.54 0.45
CA LEU A 25 -19.51 8.35 0.64
C LEU A 25 -19.87 8.30 2.13
N ILE A 26 -19.19 7.46 2.92
CA ILE A 26 -19.46 7.32 4.36
C ILE A 26 -19.19 8.64 5.11
N ALA A 27 -18.18 9.39 4.68
CA ALA A 27 -17.86 10.71 5.22
C ALA A 27 -18.80 11.83 4.72
N GLY A 28 -19.77 11.53 3.86
CA GLY A 28 -20.69 12.52 3.30
C GLY A 28 -20.06 13.51 2.31
N ARG A 29 -18.84 13.22 1.83
CA ARG A 29 -18.14 14.06 0.82
C ARG A 29 -18.70 13.90 -0.58
N ILE A 30 -19.30 12.77 -0.87
CA ILE A 30 -20.05 12.50 -2.10
C ILE A 30 -21.42 11.92 -1.75
N SER A 31 -22.41 12.18 -2.61
CA SER A 31 -23.76 11.64 -2.46
C SER A 31 -23.84 10.18 -2.91
N PRO A 32 -24.89 9.44 -2.48
CA PRO A 32 -25.17 8.10 -3.01
C PRO A 32 -25.28 8.05 -4.54
N ALA A 33 -25.86 9.09 -5.16
CA ALA A 33 -25.98 9.16 -6.61
C ALA A 33 -24.63 9.28 -7.29
N GLN A 34 -23.72 10.10 -6.78
CA GLN A 34 -22.36 10.23 -7.30
C GLN A 34 -21.55 8.94 -7.12
N PHE A 35 -21.67 8.31 -5.95
CA PHE A 35 -21.03 7.02 -5.68
C PHE A 35 -21.48 5.94 -6.68
N LEU A 36 -22.79 5.83 -6.92
CA LEU A 36 -23.33 4.89 -7.89
C LEU A 36 -22.84 5.18 -9.31
N ASP A 37 -22.82 6.45 -9.69
CA ASP A 37 -22.40 6.88 -11.04
C ASP A 37 -20.92 6.53 -11.31
N VAL A 38 -20.04 6.81 -10.35
CA VAL A 38 -18.62 6.43 -10.46
C VAL A 38 -18.46 4.92 -10.58
N ASN A 39 -19.10 4.16 -9.69
CA ASN A 39 -18.94 2.71 -9.66
C ASN A 39 -19.57 1.98 -10.85
N GLU A 40 -20.56 2.56 -11.50
CA GLU A 40 -21.16 2.03 -12.72
C GLU A 40 -20.28 2.30 -13.95
N LYS A 41 -19.57 3.45 -13.97
CA LYS A 41 -18.81 3.92 -15.15
C LYS A 41 -17.31 3.63 -15.11
N VAL A 42 -16.75 3.32 -13.94
CA VAL A 42 -15.30 3.17 -13.80
C VAL A 42 -14.74 2.02 -14.64
N GLY A 43 -15.53 0.95 -14.89
CA GLY A 43 -15.11 -0.16 -15.73
C GLY A 43 -13.75 -0.77 -15.35
N GLY A 44 -13.00 -1.14 -16.36
CA GLY A 44 -11.64 -1.68 -16.25
C GLY A 44 -10.74 -1.17 -17.38
N PHE A 45 -9.60 -1.82 -17.55
CA PHE A 45 -8.66 -1.55 -18.64
C PHE A 45 -8.39 -2.78 -19.46
N GLY A 46 -8.45 -2.64 -20.78
CA GLY A 46 -8.01 -3.61 -21.75
C GLY A 46 -6.50 -3.82 -21.75
N ILE A 47 -6.01 -4.66 -22.65
CA ILE A 47 -4.58 -5.00 -22.75
C ILE A 47 -3.73 -3.80 -23.21
N ASP A 48 -4.30 -2.93 -24.01
CA ASP A 48 -3.66 -1.72 -24.55
C ASP A 48 -3.97 -0.47 -23.69
N TYR A 49 -4.41 -0.66 -22.44
CA TYR A 49 -4.83 0.39 -21.51
C TYR A 49 -6.06 1.19 -21.97
N ASP A 50 -6.81 0.69 -22.93
CA ASP A 50 -8.11 1.22 -23.29
C ASP A 50 -9.14 0.95 -22.18
N HIS A 51 -10.08 1.88 -22.01
CA HIS A 51 -11.15 1.73 -21.04
C HIS A 51 -12.16 0.66 -21.52
N THR A 52 -12.50 -0.25 -20.61
CA THR A 52 -13.55 -1.27 -20.81
C THR A 52 -14.74 -1.01 -19.89
N ALA A 53 -15.95 -1.34 -20.33
CA ALA A 53 -17.14 -1.20 -19.48
C ALA A 53 -17.14 -2.20 -18.32
N GLU A 54 -16.56 -3.38 -18.53
CA GLU A 54 -16.45 -4.44 -17.56
C GLU A 54 -15.30 -4.17 -16.59
N ARG A 55 -15.50 -4.57 -15.32
CA ARG A 55 -14.44 -4.58 -14.32
C ARG A 55 -13.35 -5.58 -14.69
N ALA A 56 -12.09 -5.21 -14.48
CA ALA A 56 -10.96 -6.09 -14.70
C ALA A 56 -10.93 -7.22 -13.65
N GLU A 57 -10.78 -8.45 -14.11
CA GLU A 57 -10.50 -9.60 -13.26
C GLU A 57 -8.98 -9.88 -13.27
N ALA A 58 -8.41 -10.15 -12.09
CA ALA A 58 -7.02 -10.56 -11.99
C ALA A 58 -6.84 -11.97 -12.56
N ASP A 59 -5.83 -12.15 -13.41
CA ASP A 59 -5.37 -13.46 -13.85
C ASP A 59 -4.69 -14.18 -12.68
N ARG A 60 -5.28 -15.28 -12.19
CA ARG A 60 -4.80 -16.00 -11.01
C ARG A 60 -3.35 -16.49 -11.13
N PRO A 61 -2.94 -17.15 -12.25
CA PRO A 61 -1.55 -17.53 -12.45
C PRO A 61 -0.58 -16.34 -12.48
N ALA A 62 -1.00 -15.18 -13.01
CA ALA A 62 -0.17 -13.97 -12.98
C ALA A 62 -0.07 -13.39 -11.56
N LEU A 63 -1.17 -13.41 -10.82
CA LEU A 63 -1.23 -12.97 -9.42
C LEU A 63 -0.30 -13.81 -8.53
N GLU A 64 -0.38 -15.13 -8.63
CA GLU A 64 0.50 -16.05 -7.91
C GLU A 64 1.97 -15.80 -8.24
N ARG A 65 2.30 -15.60 -9.52
CA ARG A 65 3.67 -15.26 -9.95
C ARG A 65 4.13 -13.90 -9.40
N ALA A 66 3.24 -12.91 -9.36
CA ALA A 66 3.57 -11.58 -8.83
C ALA A 66 3.97 -11.64 -7.35
N PHE A 67 3.27 -12.42 -6.54
CA PHE A 67 3.65 -12.66 -5.15
C PHE A 67 4.96 -13.46 -5.06
N ARG A 68 5.07 -14.61 -5.74
CA ARG A 68 6.26 -15.48 -5.66
C ARG A 68 7.54 -14.80 -6.14
N SER A 69 7.46 -13.90 -7.11
CA SER A 69 8.62 -13.17 -7.64
C SER A 69 8.99 -11.93 -6.82
N GLY A 70 8.19 -11.55 -5.82
CA GLY A 70 8.38 -10.32 -5.06
C GLY A 70 7.99 -9.05 -5.83
N ALA A 71 7.33 -9.16 -7.01
CA ALA A 71 6.77 -8.00 -7.71
C ALA A 71 5.71 -7.29 -6.85
N VAL A 72 4.98 -8.05 -6.02
CA VAL A 72 4.22 -7.53 -4.90
C VAL A 72 5.03 -7.79 -3.63
N ASN A 73 5.68 -6.76 -3.11
CA ASN A 73 6.46 -6.87 -1.88
C ASN A 73 5.52 -6.89 -0.67
N THR A 74 5.37 -8.04 -0.04
CA THR A 74 4.53 -8.22 1.16
C THR A 74 5.21 -7.82 2.47
N GLY A 75 6.52 -7.60 2.47
CA GLY A 75 7.33 -7.37 3.67
C GLY A 75 7.71 -8.65 4.43
N GLU A 76 7.30 -9.82 3.96
CA GLU A 76 7.36 -11.11 4.66
C GLU A 76 8.77 -11.52 5.12
N ASN A 77 9.81 -11.15 4.36
CA ASN A 77 11.20 -11.50 4.67
C ASN A 77 12.06 -10.27 5.01
N LEU A 78 11.44 -9.13 5.30
CA LEU A 78 12.17 -7.87 5.53
C LEU A 78 12.50 -7.58 7.00
N ASP A 79 12.13 -8.45 7.93
CA ASP A 79 12.58 -8.37 9.33
C ASP A 79 14.09 -8.55 9.48
N GLN A 80 14.72 -9.23 8.52
CA GLN A 80 16.16 -9.50 8.50
C GLN A 80 16.97 -8.43 7.73
N VAL A 81 16.37 -7.26 7.50
CA VAL A 81 16.99 -6.15 6.78
C VAL A 81 16.85 -4.85 7.58
N ALA A 82 17.96 -4.15 7.80
CA ALA A 82 17.91 -2.77 8.30
C ALA A 82 17.47 -1.83 7.15
N ILE A 83 16.52 -0.97 7.39
CA ILE A 83 15.94 -0.09 6.38
C ILE A 83 16.03 1.37 6.83
N ILE A 84 16.68 2.22 6.02
CA ILE A 84 16.55 3.67 6.10
C ILE A 84 15.80 4.13 4.86
N ASP A 85 14.55 4.53 5.05
CA ASP A 85 13.67 4.95 3.96
C ASP A 85 13.76 6.47 3.77
N LEU A 86 14.34 6.89 2.66
CA LEU A 86 14.48 8.29 2.29
C LEU A 86 13.27 8.72 1.51
N ARG A 87 12.48 9.64 2.06
CA ARG A 87 11.21 10.02 1.46
C ARG A 87 11.04 11.54 1.39
N GLY A 88 10.79 12.03 0.17
CA GLY A 88 10.41 13.41 -0.07
C GLY A 88 9.00 13.75 0.42
N PRO A 89 8.61 15.02 0.34
CA PRO A 89 7.32 15.52 0.84
C PRO A 89 6.17 15.34 -0.16
N GLU A 90 6.35 14.58 -1.21
CA GLU A 90 5.38 14.51 -2.31
C GLU A 90 4.05 13.88 -1.85
N PRO A 91 2.94 14.61 -1.93
CA PRO A 91 1.69 14.22 -1.31
C PRO A 91 0.70 13.51 -2.24
N GLY A 92 1.09 12.99 -3.39
CA GLY A 92 0.09 12.32 -4.20
C GLY A 92 0.31 12.30 -5.70
N ALA A 93 1.55 12.34 -6.15
CA ALA A 93 1.87 12.00 -7.52
C ALA A 93 2.40 10.56 -7.58
N PHE A 94 3.40 10.29 -8.38
CA PHE A 94 3.93 8.92 -8.54
C PHE A 94 5.02 8.55 -7.52
N HIS A 95 5.52 9.50 -6.73
CA HIS A 95 6.45 9.26 -5.62
C HIS A 95 5.77 9.47 -4.26
N ASP A 96 4.51 9.13 -4.14
CA ASP A 96 3.66 9.42 -3.00
C ASP A 96 4.28 8.97 -1.67
N VAL A 97 4.31 9.89 -0.71
CA VAL A 97 4.92 9.68 0.61
C VAL A 97 4.27 8.54 1.39
N TYR A 98 3.00 8.22 1.15
CA TYR A 98 2.31 7.14 1.86
C TYR A 98 2.94 5.76 1.62
N ARG A 99 3.68 5.56 0.52
CA ARG A 99 4.37 4.30 0.20
C ARG A 99 5.35 3.86 1.28
N THR A 100 5.97 4.80 1.96
CA THR A 100 6.84 4.54 3.12
C THR A 100 6.05 3.93 4.29
N TYR A 101 4.85 4.45 4.53
CA TYR A 101 3.96 3.93 5.58
C TYR A 101 3.27 2.62 5.17
N VAL A 102 3.07 2.38 3.88
CA VAL A 102 2.67 1.07 3.35
C VAL A 102 3.70 0.00 3.73
N MET A 103 4.98 0.27 3.54
CA MET A 103 6.04 -0.67 3.94
C MET A 103 6.05 -0.90 5.45
N ARG A 104 5.90 0.17 6.23
CA ARG A 104 5.79 0.07 7.70
C ARG A 104 4.61 -0.80 8.13
N ALA A 105 3.44 -0.57 7.55
CA ALA A 105 2.24 -1.37 7.84
C ALA A 105 2.42 -2.86 7.44
N ARG A 106 3.15 -3.14 6.36
CA ARG A 106 3.48 -4.51 5.97
C ARG A 106 4.40 -5.19 6.98
N LEU A 107 5.45 -4.50 7.43
CA LEU A 107 6.37 -5.01 8.47
C LEU A 107 5.62 -5.28 9.78
N GLU A 108 4.80 -4.35 10.23
CA GLU A 108 3.99 -4.52 11.43
C GLU A 108 3.03 -5.70 11.33
N ARG A 109 2.37 -5.88 10.19
CA ARG A 109 1.48 -7.01 9.96
C ARG A 109 2.21 -8.36 9.97
N GLU A 110 3.37 -8.45 9.29
CA GLU A 110 4.08 -9.71 9.13
C GLU A 110 4.91 -10.09 10.37
N HIS A 111 5.48 -9.11 11.06
CA HIS A 111 6.48 -9.34 12.11
C HIS A 111 6.08 -8.77 13.48
N GLY A 112 4.92 -8.09 13.57
CA GLY A 112 4.46 -7.43 14.79
C GLY A 112 5.24 -6.16 15.16
N THR A 113 6.20 -5.75 14.33
CA THR A 113 7.03 -4.56 14.52
C THR A 113 7.61 -4.06 13.21
N ALA A 114 7.84 -2.76 13.11
CA ALA A 114 8.62 -2.14 12.05
C ALA A 114 9.88 -1.43 12.61
N ALA A 115 10.39 -1.86 13.77
CA ALA A 115 11.53 -1.22 14.43
C ALA A 115 12.85 -1.32 13.64
N ASN A 116 12.89 -2.16 12.62
CA ASN A 116 13.99 -2.27 11.65
C ASN A 116 13.89 -1.25 10.50
N GLN A 117 12.83 -0.42 10.43
CA GLN A 117 12.66 0.65 9.44
C GLN A 117 12.71 2.03 10.12
N ILE A 118 13.57 2.89 9.62
CA ILE A 118 13.71 4.29 10.03
C ILE A 118 13.34 5.19 8.85
N LEU A 119 12.49 6.18 9.10
CA LEU A 119 12.02 7.10 8.07
C LEU A 119 12.78 8.43 8.16
N TRP A 120 13.43 8.80 7.07
CA TRP A 120 13.98 10.13 6.87
C TRP A 120 13.11 10.85 5.83
N ARG A 121 12.34 11.81 6.28
CA ARG A 121 11.27 12.46 5.51
C ARG A 121 11.54 13.95 5.35
N GLY A 122 11.06 14.51 4.24
CA GLY A 122 11.03 15.96 4.00
C GLY A 122 11.90 16.43 2.86
N GLN A 123 13.06 15.86 2.62
CA GLN A 123 13.91 16.18 1.46
C GLN A 123 13.62 15.25 0.28
N ILE A 124 13.86 15.74 -0.95
CA ILE A 124 13.71 14.93 -2.15
C ILE A 124 15.06 14.33 -2.51
N PRO A 125 15.28 13.00 -2.36
CA PRO A 125 16.59 12.39 -2.56
C PRO A 125 17.18 12.57 -3.97
N LEU A 126 16.32 12.83 -4.96
CA LEU A 126 16.73 12.91 -6.37
C LEU A 126 17.20 14.30 -6.81
N PHE A 127 16.83 15.37 -6.08
CA PHE A 127 17.00 16.74 -6.56
C PHE A 127 17.73 17.69 -5.60
N GLY A 128 18.35 17.15 -4.56
CA GLY A 128 18.77 18.14 -3.67
C GLY A 128 19.99 17.87 -2.85
N ASP A 129 19.86 17.23 -1.77
CA ASP A 129 20.90 17.23 -0.76
C ASP A 129 21.75 15.96 -0.87
N VAL A 130 22.90 16.08 -1.48
CA VAL A 130 23.92 15.01 -1.53
C VAL A 130 24.27 14.53 -0.13
N ASN A 131 24.32 15.43 0.85
CA ASN A 131 24.65 15.09 2.24
C ASN A 131 23.60 14.16 2.87
N TYR A 132 22.32 14.35 2.55
CA TYR A 132 21.24 13.52 3.06
C TYR A 132 21.38 12.05 2.63
N VAL A 133 21.76 11.81 1.37
CA VAL A 133 22.06 10.48 0.85
C VAL A 133 23.35 9.94 1.46
N ASP A 134 24.41 10.73 1.47
CA ASP A 134 25.71 10.34 2.05
C ASP A 134 25.57 10.02 3.54
N GLU A 135 24.83 10.84 4.31
CA GLU A 135 24.53 10.57 5.71
C GLU A 135 23.78 9.25 5.92
N SER A 136 22.84 8.91 5.01
CA SER A 136 22.11 7.65 5.10
C SER A 136 23.00 6.43 4.87
N ILE A 137 23.98 6.54 3.97
CA ILE A 137 24.96 5.50 3.71
C ILE A 137 25.87 5.30 4.94
N VAL A 138 26.39 6.39 5.52
CA VAL A 138 27.19 6.34 6.75
C VAL A 138 26.41 5.76 7.92
N ALA A 139 25.16 6.17 8.09
CA ALA A 139 24.28 5.63 9.10
C ALA A 139 24.04 4.13 8.92
N MET A 140 23.75 3.69 7.69
CA MET A 140 23.54 2.28 7.38
C MET A 140 24.82 1.46 7.60
N ASP A 141 25.98 1.95 7.21
CA ASP A 141 27.26 1.28 7.47
C ASP A 141 27.51 1.10 8.97
N SER A 142 27.27 2.16 9.76
CA SER A 142 27.35 2.11 11.21
C SER A 142 26.39 1.07 11.83
N TRP A 143 25.16 1.00 11.32
CA TRP A 143 24.15 0.04 11.78
C TRP A 143 24.57 -1.40 11.45
N ARG A 144 24.94 -1.67 10.21
CA ARG A 144 25.45 -2.98 9.82
C ARG A 144 26.64 -3.42 10.62
N ALA A 145 27.62 -2.53 10.81
CA ALA A 145 28.80 -2.82 11.61
C ALA A 145 28.47 -3.13 13.07
N ALA A 146 27.43 -2.54 13.65
CA ALA A 146 26.98 -2.87 14.99
C ALA A 146 26.39 -4.30 15.04
N VAL A 147 25.52 -4.64 14.09
CA VAL A 147 24.92 -5.99 13.95
C VAL A 147 25.99 -7.06 13.71
N GLU A 148 26.97 -6.79 12.84
CA GLU A 148 28.06 -7.72 12.54
C GLU A 148 29.01 -7.99 13.72
N ARG A 149 29.16 -7.01 14.64
CA ARG A 149 29.95 -7.20 15.87
C ARG A 149 29.23 -8.00 16.96
N ASP A 150 27.91 -8.10 16.88
CA ASP A 150 27.14 -8.86 17.87
C ASP A 150 27.37 -10.37 17.71
N ARG A 151 27.94 -10.99 18.76
CA ARG A 151 28.24 -12.42 18.83
C ARG A 151 27.19 -13.22 19.59
N ARG A 152 26.09 -12.58 20.01
CA ARG A 152 25.00 -13.30 20.69
C ARG A 152 24.37 -14.33 19.73
N ASP A 153 23.98 -15.47 20.28
CA ASP A 153 23.24 -16.49 19.52
C ASP A 153 21.74 -16.15 19.58
N VAL A 154 21.33 -15.15 18.80
CA VAL A 154 19.95 -14.70 18.69
C VAL A 154 19.62 -14.48 17.20
N PRO A 155 18.34 -14.51 16.80
CA PRO A 155 17.93 -14.28 15.42
C PRO A 155 18.43 -12.93 14.88
N LEU A 156 18.78 -12.90 13.59
CA LEU A 156 19.27 -11.68 12.91
C LEU A 156 18.29 -10.52 13.04
N ALA A 157 17.00 -10.78 12.88
CA ALA A 157 15.96 -9.77 13.05
C ALA A 157 16.03 -9.05 14.41
N ARG A 158 16.32 -9.80 15.47
CA ARG A 158 16.49 -9.25 16.82
C ARG A 158 17.75 -8.40 16.94
N LYS A 159 18.89 -8.86 16.36
CA LYS A 159 20.13 -8.07 16.34
C LYS A 159 19.93 -6.75 15.61
N ILE A 160 19.27 -6.76 14.46
CA ILE A 160 18.99 -5.55 13.67
C ILE A 160 18.26 -4.50 14.53
N ILE A 161 17.28 -4.92 15.30
CA ILE A 161 16.49 -4.00 16.14
C ILE A 161 17.30 -3.53 17.36
N GLU A 162 17.94 -4.48 18.09
CA GLU A 162 18.60 -4.19 19.37
C GLU A 162 19.95 -3.48 19.21
N ASP A 163 20.68 -3.74 18.11
CA ASP A 163 22.01 -3.18 17.88
C ASP A 163 21.98 -1.91 17.01
N LYS A 164 20.78 -1.40 16.71
CA LYS A 164 20.64 -0.13 16.00
C LYS A 164 21.28 1.00 16.81
N PRO A 165 22.28 1.72 16.24
CA PRO A 165 22.90 2.86 16.95
C PRO A 165 21.86 3.88 17.40
N PRO A 166 21.93 4.39 18.65
CA PRO A 166 20.98 5.37 19.19
C PRO A 166 20.90 6.68 18.39
N SER A 167 21.95 6.99 17.64
CA SER A 167 22.00 8.17 16.75
C SER A 167 21.15 8.02 15.49
N ILE A 168 20.75 6.78 15.13
CA ILE A 168 19.91 6.51 13.95
C ILE A 168 18.45 6.59 14.37
N THR A 169 17.86 7.76 14.20
CA THR A 169 16.48 8.07 14.57
C THR A 169 15.68 8.54 13.36
N GLU A 170 14.37 8.56 13.52
CA GLU A 170 13.44 9.19 12.58
C GLU A 170 13.83 10.65 12.33
N ARG A 171 13.68 11.10 11.08
CA ARG A 171 13.90 12.50 10.71
C ARG A 171 12.67 13.08 10.02
N CYS A 172 12.42 14.36 10.29
CA CYS A 172 11.50 15.20 9.55
C CYS A 172 12.18 16.53 9.31
N THR A 173 12.34 16.93 8.05
CA THR A 173 13.04 18.16 7.66
C THR A 173 12.22 18.95 6.64
N ASP A 174 12.42 20.28 6.60
CA ASP A 174 11.94 21.11 5.49
C ASP A 174 12.81 20.94 4.22
N GLY A 175 12.45 21.62 3.14
CA GLY A 175 13.21 21.60 1.88
C GLY A 175 14.62 22.20 1.96
N LEU A 176 14.97 22.83 3.08
CA LEU A 176 16.31 23.39 3.35
C LEU A 176 17.13 22.52 4.31
N GLY A 177 16.57 21.39 4.76
CA GLY A 177 17.23 20.49 5.70
C GLY A 177 17.07 20.86 7.17
N ASN A 178 16.28 21.88 7.53
CA ASN A 178 16.03 22.22 8.93
C ASN A 178 15.11 21.18 9.57
N ALA A 179 15.43 20.79 10.80
CA ALA A 179 14.62 19.82 11.55
C ALA A 179 13.21 20.36 11.85
N LEU A 180 12.21 19.55 11.60
CA LEU A 180 10.81 19.79 11.93
C LEU A 180 10.30 18.74 12.92
N PRO A 181 9.26 19.06 13.71
CA PRO A 181 8.56 18.04 14.50
C PRO A 181 8.05 16.90 13.64
N ALA A 182 8.15 15.66 14.12
CA ALA A 182 7.66 14.47 13.39
C ALA A 182 6.20 14.61 12.96
N SER A 183 5.36 15.23 13.78
CA SER A 183 3.95 15.51 13.50
C SER A 183 3.70 16.28 12.20
N VAL A 184 4.66 17.08 11.74
CA VAL A 184 4.54 17.81 10.45
C VAL A 184 4.64 16.82 9.29
N CYS A 185 5.57 15.89 9.34
CA CYS A 185 5.72 14.85 8.31
C CYS A 185 4.59 13.81 8.36
N ASP A 186 4.08 13.50 9.54
CA ASP A 186 3.01 12.50 9.73
C ASP A 186 1.66 12.98 9.21
N THR A 187 1.42 14.29 9.16
CA THR A 187 0.18 14.87 8.59
C THR A 187 0.11 14.77 7.07
N THR A 188 1.21 14.47 6.40
CA THR A 188 1.28 14.35 4.94
C THR A 188 0.98 12.93 4.44
N VAL A 189 0.63 12.00 5.33
CA VAL A 189 0.22 10.64 4.95
C VAL A 189 -1.18 10.66 4.37
N GLN A 190 -1.27 11.00 3.10
CA GLN A 190 -2.52 10.96 2.37
C GLN A 190 -2.34 10.08 1.14
N SER A 191 -3.23 9.12 0.98
CA SER A 191 -3.25 8.22 -0.19
C SER A 191 -4.17 8.77 -1.27
N TYR A 192 -3.78 9.85 -1.91
CA TYR A 192 -4.63 10.53 -2.90
C TYR A 192 -5.00 9.67 -4.11
N SER A 193 -4.21 8.67 -4.41
CA SER A 193 -4.31 7.93 -5.66
C SER A 193 -4.53 6.43 -5.49
N ASP A 194 -4.78 5.94 -4.27
CA ASP A 194 -5.08 4.53 -4.07
C ASP A 194 -6.58 4.27 -3.89
N PRO A 195 -7.24 3.76 -4.93
CA PRO A 195 -8.67 3.48 -4.87
C PRO A 195 -9.04 2.36 -3.90
N GLN A 196 -8.11 1.46 -3.57
CA GLN A 196 -8.38 0.37 -2.63
C GLN A 196 -8.41 0.88 -1.19
N ILE A 197 -7.47 1.74 -0.81
CA ILE A 197 -7.46 2.38 0.51
C ILE A 197 -8.71 3.27 0.66
N GLU A 198 -9.08 4.02 -0.37
CA GLU A 198 -10.32 4.83 -0.40
C GLU A 198 -11.60 3.97 -0.40
N ALA A 199 -11.52 2.71 -0.78
CA ALA A 199 -12.58 1.73 -0.62
C ALA A 199 -12.60 1.04 0.76
N GLY A 200 -11.68 1.40 1.65
CA GLY A 200 -11.59 0.87 3.00
C GLY A 200 -10.59 -0.26 3.20
N ALA A 201 -9.75 -0.56 2.20
CA ALA A 201 -8.67 -1.52 2.36
C ALA A 201 -7.61 -1.00 3.36
N PRO A 202 -6.84 -1.90 4.01
CA PRO A 202 -5.76 -1.49 4.90
C PRO A 202 -4.63 -0.81 4.15
N LEU A 203 -3.86 0.01 4.86
CA LEU A 203 -2.72 0.74 4.32
C LEU A 203 -1.61 -0.17 3.76
N THR A 204 -1.66 -1.46 3.99
CA THR A 204 -0.68 -2.42 3.44
C THR A 204 -0.64 -2.47 1.91
N ASP A 205 -1.69 -2.03 1.22
CA ASP A 205 -1.74 -1.83 -0.24
C ASP A 205 -1.13 -3.00 -1.05
N ASP A 206 -1.49 -4.21 -0.67
CA ASP A 206 -1.04 -5.44 -1.32
C ASP A 206 -2.19 -6.39 -1.68
N VAL A 207 -3.40 -5.86 -1.74
CA VAL A 207 -4.60 -6.58 -2.15
C VAL A 207 -4.78 -6.42 -3.66
N MET A 208 -4.22 -7.32 -4.44
CA MET A 208 -4.31 -7.29 -5.90
C MET A 208 -5.66 -7.80 -6.41
N ARG A 209 -6.30 -8.69 -5.69
CA ARG A 209 -7.65 -9.22 -5.88
C ARG A 209 -8.27 -9.40 -4.50
N CYS A 210 -9.36 -8.70 -4.24
CA CYS A 210 -9.98 -8.77 -2.92
C CYS A 210 -10.85 -10.03 -2.76
N THR A 211 -10.94 -10.51 -1.54
CA THR A 211 -11.96 -11.47 -1.13
C THR A 211 -13.32 -10.76 -1.11
N LEU A 212 -14.32 -11.33 -1.77
CA LEU A 212 -15.64 -10.73 -1.82
C LEU A 212 -16.52 -11.12 -0.64
N LYS A 213 -17.38 -10.19 -0.22
CA LYS A 213 -18.49 -10.40 0.73
C LYS A 213 -19.82 -9.98 0.12
N PRO A 214 -20.94 -10.49 0.63
CA PRO A 214 -22.25 -10.03 0.22
C PRO A 214 -22.45 -8.55 0.47
N LEU A 215 -23.10 -7.87 -0.46
CA LEU A 215 -23.53 -6.47 -0.32
C LEU A 215 -24.58 -6.34 0.78
N ARG A 216 -24.37 -5.45 1.75
CA ARG A 216 -25.30 -5.21 2.88
C ARG A 216 -25.44 -3.73 3.16
N ARG A 217 -26.68 -3.24 3.34
CA ARG A 217 -26.95 -1.83 3.68
C ARG A 217 -26.25 -1.39 4.96
N SER A 218 -26.15 -2.28 5.94
CA SER A 218 -25.49 -2.01 7.23
C SER A 218 -24.01 -1.64 7.12
N ASP A 219 -23.34 -2.00 6.02
CA ASP A 219 -21.92 -1.75 5.84
C ASP A 219 -21.59 -0.30 5.46
N TYR A 220 -22.62 0.53 5.24
CA TYR A 220 -22.49 1.93 4.83
C TYR A 220 -22.77 2.94 5.96
N GLY A 221 -22.88 2.48 7.19
CA GLY A 221 -23.06 3.34 8.36
C GLY A 221 -24.29 4.26 8.23
N PRO A 222 -24.10 5.61 8.30
CA PRO A 222 -25.21 6.55 8.29
C PRO A 222 -25.81 6.81 6.89
N VAL A 223 -25.26 6.21 5.83
CA VAL A 223 -25.71 6.45 4.45
C VAL A 223 -27.06 5.81 4.22
N ILE A 224 -28.03 6.60 3.78
CA ILE A 224 -29.37 6.12 3.42
C ILE A 224 -29.49 6.02 1.92
N PHE A 225 -29.68 4.80 1.42
CA PHE A 225 -30.00 4.53 0.02
C PHE A 225 -31.51 4.39 -0.14
N THR A 226 -32.09 5.02 -1.16
CA THR A 226 -33.44 4.66 -1.61
C THR A 226 -33.45 3.22 -2.16
N ASP A 227 -34.64 2.63 -2.29
CA ASP A 227 -34.73 1.27 -2.84
C ASP A 227 -34.20 1.18 -4.27
N GLY A 228 -34.53 2.15 -5.12
CA GLY A 228 -33.97 2.21 -6.48
C GLY A 228 -32.45 2.37 -6.53
N GLN A 229 -31.85 3.13 -5.60
CA GLN A 229 -30.40 3.21 -5.47
C GLN A 229 -29.81 1.88 -5.03
N TRP A 230 -30.46 1.18 -4.12
CA TRP A 230 -30.00 -0.12 -3.66
C TRP A 230 -30.08 -1.19 -4.73
N GLU A 231 -31.14 -1.22 -5.50
CA GLU A 231 -31.24 -2.09 -6.69
C GLU A 231 -30.13 -1.80 -7.72
N ARG A 232 -29.79 -0.51 -7.90
CA ARG A 232 -28.66 -0.13 -8.75
C ARG A 232 -27.33 -0.65 -8.19
N MET A 233 -27.09 -0.57 -6.85
CA MET A 233 -25.94 -1.17 -6.17
C MET A 233 -25.82 -2.66 -6.46
N GLN A 234 -26.92 -3.39 -6.35
CA GLN A 234 -26.93 -4.85 -6.62
C GLN A 234 -26.59 -5.18 -8.07
N ARG A 235 -26.98 -4.33 -9.01
CA ARG A 235 -26.58 -4.49 -10.43
C ARG A 235 -25.12 -4.16 -10.67
N ILE A 236 -24.57 -3.15 -10.01
CA ILE A 236 -23.14 -2.76 -10.11
C ILE A 236 -22.24 -3.84 -9.50
N PHE A 237 -22.66 -4.43 -8.39
CA PHE A 237 -21.88 -5.42 -7.64
C PHE A 237 -22.57 -6.79 -7.55
N PRO A 238 -22.80 -7.46 -8.69
CA PRO A 238 -23.60 -8.71 -8.71
C PRO A 238 -22.89 -9.88 -8.01
N LYS A 239 -21.57 -9.83 -7.88
CA LYS A 239 -20.75 -10.84 -7.17
C LYS A 239 -20.48 -10.44 -5.71
N GLY A 240 -20.94 -9.26 -5.26
CA GLY A 240 -20.62 -8.68 -3.96
C GLY A 240 -19.51 -7.63 -4.03
N VAL A 241 -19.06 -7.18 -2.86
CA VAL A 241 -18.07 -6.12 -2.67
C VAL A 241 -16.83 -6.63 -1.93
N CYS A 242 -15.73 -5.93 -2.04
CA CYS A 242 -14.49 -6.27 -1.32
C CYS A 242 -14.71 -6.32 0.20
N ASP A 243 -14.19 -7.33 0.85
CA ASP A 243 -14.13 -7.42 2.31
C ASP A 243 -12.79 -6.89 2.82
N PRO A 244 -12.72 -5.66 3.36
CA PRO A 244 -11.47 -5.08 3.83
C PRO A 244 -10.89 -5.78 5.08
N ALA A 245 -11.68 -6.62 5.75
CA ALA A 245 -11.23 -7.41 6.89
C ALA A 245 -10.54 -8.72 6.49
N LYS A 246 -10.52 -9.04 5.20
CA LYS A 246 -9.91 -10.26 4.67
C LYS A 246 -8.66 -9.95 3.87
N PRO A 247 -7.65 -10.83 3.89
CA PRO A 247 -6.53 -10.74 2.96
C PRO A 247 -7.04 -10.89 1.52
N GLY A 248 -6.27 -10.39 0.57
CA GLY A 248 -6.54 -10.63 -0.84
C GLY A 248 -6.54 -12.13 -1.17
N GLU A 249 -7.31 -12.49 -2.21
CA GLU A 249 -7.29 -13.85 -2.74
C GLU A 249 -5.93 -14.20 -3.35
N ASP A 250 -5.61 -15.49 -3.35
CA ASP A 250 -4.42 -16.05 -3.99
C ASP A 250 -3.08 -15.41 -3.53
N ARG A 251 -3.07 -14.80 -2.34
CA ARG A 251 -1.83 -14.37 -1.71
C ARG A 251 -0.98 -15.59 -1.35
N VAL A 252 0.17 -15.71 -1.97
CA VAL A 252 1.12 -16.80 -1.75
C VAL A 252 2.29 -16.29 -0.93
N ARG A 253 2.70 -17.05 0.08
CA ARG A 253 3.94 -16.76 0.80
C ARG A 253 5.15 -16.99 -0.08
N THR A 254 6.15 -16.11 0.06
CA THR A 254 7.49 -16.29 -0.53
C THR A 254 8.33 -17.09 0.46
N ASN A 255 8.39 -18.40 0.27
CA ASN A 255 9.29 -19.24 1.05
C ASN A 255 10.68 -19.27 0.43
#